data_860ed96d1ee7a8af2af28b1ec5f74c9b
#
_entry.id   860ed96d1ee7a8af2af28b1ec5f74c9b
#
_cell.length_a   1.000
_cell.length_b   1.000
_cell.length_c   1.000
_cell.angle_alpha   90.00
_cell.angle_beta   90.00
_cell.angle_gamma   90.00
#
_symmetry.space_group_name_H-M   'P 1'
#
loop_
_entity.id
_entity.type
_entity.pdbx_description
1 polymer ?
#
loop_
_entity_poly.entity_id
_entity_poly.type
_entity_poly.pdbx_seq_one_letter_code
_entity_poly.pdbx_strand_id
1 'polypeptide(L)'
;MRPTPSERRAQGQAAEDRFRGWLDRCRLPHIYVEQSPLTFPENLKGEIKRPDFLVGIPTIGTIAVDVKAKRIYDEAIIIDAYEHRTLLNFETFFNISVWFACFPPDEEHVCHLFLNRSLTGLEITKAKGRPAIAVPLKLARLADERRDFMAALLGAISLK
;
A
#
# COMPACT_ATOMS: atom_id res chain seq x y z
N MET A 1 24.46 0.42 2.16
CA MET A 1 24.50 0.63 0.70
C MET A 1 23.07 0.79 0.18
N ARG A 2 22.82 1.71 -0.73
CA ARG A 2 21.48 1.91 -1.30
C ARG A 2 21.22 0.87 -2.39
N PRO A 3 20.02 0.27 -2.45
CA PRO A 3 19.70 -0.70 -3.50
C PRO A 3 19.70 -0.05 -4.88
N THR A 4 20.16 -0.78 -5.87
CA THR A 4 20.13 -0.39 -7.28
C THR A 4 18.69 -0.32 -7.80
N PRO A 5 18.43 0.31 -8.97
CA PRO A 5 17.10 0.30 -9.57
C PRO A 5 16.55 -1.10 -9.84
N SER A 6 17.39 -2.06 -10.24
CA SER A 6 16.98 -3.45 -10.45
C SER A 6 16.63 -4.17 -9.14
N GLU A 7 17.41 -3.96 -8.10
CA GLU A 7 17.12 -4.51 -6.77
C GLU A 7 15.82 -3.94 -6.19
N ARG A 8 15.57 -2.65 -6.37
CA ARG A 8 14.30 -2.03 -5.94
C ARG A 8 13.10 -2.62 -6.66
N ARG A 9 13.23 -2.89 -7.96
CA ARG A 9 12.17 -3.54 -8.74
C ARG A 9 11.92 -4.97 -8.26
N ALA A 10 12.99 -5.72 -8.01
CA ALA A 10 12.90 -7.08 -7.47
C ALA A 10 12.26 -7.10 -6.08
N GLN A 11 12.61 -6.16 -5.20
CA GLN A 11 12.00 -6.02 -3.88
C GLN A 11 10.51 -5.67 -3.98
N GLY A 12 10.13 -4.80 -4.90
CA GLY A 12 8.73 -4.47 -5.17
C GLY A 12 7.93 -5.69 -5.63
N GLN A 13 8.47 -6.43 -6.58
CA GLN A 13 7.83 -7.67 -7.07
C GLN A 13 7.71 -8.71 -5.97
N ALA A 14 8.74 -8.90 -5.16
CA ALA A 14 8.72 -9.81 -4.02
C ALA A 14 7.64 -9.44 -3.00
N ALA A 15 7.45 -8.15 -2.73
CA ALA A 15 6.38 -7.66 -1.85
C ALA A 15 4.98 -7.96 -2.42
N GLU A 16 4.77 -7.73 -3.71
CA GLU A 16 3.51 -8.07 -4.37
C GLU A 16 3.23 -9.58 -4.35
N ASP A 17 4.26 -10.41 -4.56
CA ASP A 17 4.14 -11.87 -4.50
C ASP A 17 3.79 -12.35 -3.08
N ARG A 18 4.39 -11.73 -2.06
CA ARG A 18 4.07 -12.00 -0.64
C ARG A 18 2.61 -11.66 -0.36
N PHE A 19 2.15 -10.50 -0.80
CA PHE A 19 0.76 -10.07 -0.59
C PHE A 19 -0.23 -11.00 -1.30
N ARG A 20 0.02 -11.33 -2.56
CA ARG A 20 -0.80 -12.29 -3.31
C ARG A 20 -0.88 -13.63 -2.60
N GLY A 21 0.25 -14.19 -2.19
CA GLY A 21 0.30 -15.44 -1.44
C GLY A 21 -0.48 -15.39 -0.13
N TRP A 22 -0.48 -14.24 0.55
CA TRP A 22 -1.28 -14.04 1.75
C TRP A 22 -2.78 -14.10 1.47
N LEU A 23 -3.24 -13.39 0.42
CA LEU A 23 -4.65 -13.41 0.00
C LEU A 23 -5.09 -14.82 -0.44
N ASP A 24 -4.23 -15.55 -1.16
CA ASP A 24 -4.50 -16.92 -1.61
C ASP A 24 -4.67 -17.87 -0.42
N ARG A 25 -3.78 -17.79 0.57
CA ARG A 25 -3.87 -18.62 1.80
C ARG A 25 -5.14 -18.30 2.60
N CYS A 26 -5.57 -17.04 2.60
CA CYS A 26 -6.81 -16.61 3.25
C CYS A 26 -8.07 -16.84 2.40
N ARG A 27 -7.90 -17.34 1.17
CA ARG A 27 -9.00 -17.56 0.20
C ARG A 27 -9.84 -16.31 -0.05
N LEU A 28 -9.22 -15.14 -0.07
CA LEU A 28 -9.89 -13.89 -0.38
C LEU A 28 -9.90 -13.64 -1.88
N PRO A 29 -11.05 -13.29 -2.46
CA PRO A 29 -11.12 -12.93 -3.87
C PRO A 29 -10.33 -11.65 -4.11
N HIS A 30 -9.49 -11.65 -5.15
CA HIS A 30 -8.69 -10.49 -5.49
C HIS A 30 -8.39 -10.43 -6.99
N ILE A 31 -8.10 -9.24 -7.46
CA ILE A 31 -7.71 -8.96 -8.83
C ILE A 31 -6.44 -8.13 -8.79
N TYR A 32 -5.40 -8.56 -9.52
CA TYR A 32 -4.24 -7.73 -9.79
C TYR A 32 -4.61 -6.66 -10.82
N VAL A 33 -4.33 -5.40 -10.52
CA VAL A 33 -4.65 -4.29 -11.44
C VAL A 33 -3.50 -4.11 -12.41
N GLU A 34 -3.79 -4.19 -13.69
CA GLU A 34 -2.83 -4.04 -14.76
C GLU A 34 -2.22 -2.61 -14.74
N GLN A 35 -0.89 -2.51 -14.77
CA GLN A 35 -0.15 -1.27 -14.58
C GLN A 35 0.40 -0.66 -15.89
N SER A 36 0.12 -1.26 -17.05
CA SER A 36 0.62 -0.77 -18.33
C SER A 36 0.09 0.64 -18.63
N PRO A 37 0.96 1.61 -19.02
CA PRO A 37 0.51 2.93 -19.41
C PRO A 37 -0.41 2.91 -20.65
N LEU A 38 -0.38 1.84 -21.44
CA LEU A 38 -1.19 1.71 -22.65
C LEU A 38 -2.69 1.53 -22.36
N THR A 39 -3.03 1.05 -21.18
CA THR A 39 -4.43 0.83 -20.75
C THR A 39 -4.96 1.97 -19.90
N PHE A 40 -4.18 3.03 -19.69
CA PHE A 40 -4.57 4.16 -18.86
C PHE A 40 -5.18 5.27 -19.71
N PRO A 41 -6.36 5.80 -19.37
CA PRO A 41 -6.98 6.92 -20.09
C PRO A 41 -6.08 8.17 -20.08
N GLU A 42 -5.87 8.79 -21.23
CA GLU A 42 -5.00 9.96 -21.37
C GLU A 42 -5.39 11.13 -20.45
N ASN A 43 -6.69 11.38 -20.32
CA ASN A 43 -7.21 12.47 -19.49
C ASN A 43 -7.03 12.26 -17.99
N LEU A 44 -6.63 11.07 -17.55
CA LEU A 44 -6.40 10.74 -16.14
C LEU A 44 -4.90 10.58 -15.81
N LYS A 45 -4.02 10.67 -16.79
CA LYS A 45 -2.57 10.59 -16.56
C LYS A 45 -2.11 11.72 -15.63
N GLY A 46 -1.35 11.34 -14.60
CA GLY A 46 -0.88 12.27 -13.58
C GLY A 46 -1.91 12.69 -12.54
N GLU A 47 -3.19 12.38 -12.74
CA GLU A 47 -4.28 12.71 -11.82
C GLU A 47 -4.58 11.56 -10.86
N ILE A 48 -4.54 10.33 -11.35
CA ILE A 48 -4.88 9.11 -10.62
C ILE A 48 -3.73 8.12 -10.72
N LYS A 49 -3.44 7.44 -9.61
CA LYS A 49 -2.64 6.22 -9.60
C LYS A 49 -3.56 5.02 -9.40
N ARG A 50 -3.35 3.96 -10.18
CA ARG A 50 -4.01 2.67 -9.95
C ARG A 50 -3.31 1.93 -8.79
N PRO A 51 -4.06 1.43 -7.78
CA PRO A 51 -3.51 0.52 -6.78
C PRO A 51 -3.12 -0.82 -7.41
N ASP A 52 -2.34 -1.63 -6.70
CA ASP A 52 -1.86 -2.90 -7.24
C ASP A 52 -2.93 -4.00 -7.24
N PHE A 53 -3.81 -4.00 -6.23
CA PHE A 53 -4.85 -5.02 -6.07
C PHE A 53 -6.21 -4.42 -5.72
N LEU A 54 -7.26 -5.08 -6.21
CA LEU A 54 -8.61 -4.98 -5.65
C LEU A 54 -8.89 -6.26 -4.87
N VAL A 55 -9.36 -6.14 -3.65
CA VAL A 55 -9.60 -7.27 -2.74
C VAL A 55 -11.05 -7.24 -2.28
N GLY A 56 -11.75 -8.35 -2.49
CA GLY A 56 -13.11 -8.54 -1.99
C GLY A 56 -13.08 -8.95 -0.52
N ILE A 57 -13.69 -8.16 0.33
CA ILE A 57 -13.82 -8.45 1.76
C ILE A 57 -15.26 -8.92 2.01
N PRO A 58 -15.48 -10.19 2.37
CA PRO A 58 -16.82 -10.72 2.58
C PRO A 58 -17.65 -9.84 3.54
N THR A 59 -18.88 -9.57 3.17
CA THR A 59 -19.86 -8.74 3.89
C THR A 59 -19.53 -7.25 4.01
N ILE A 60 -18.31 -6.83 3.64
CA ILE A 60 -17.88 -5.42 3.72
C ILE A 60 -17.87 -4.77 2.33
N GLY A 61 -17.34 -5.46 1.31
CA GLY A 61 -17.22 -4.93 -0.05
C GLY A 61 -15.81 -5.01 -0.58
N THR A 62 -15.45 -4.11 -1.47
CA THR A 62 -14.13 -4.09 -2.11
C THR A 62 -13.26 -3.01 -1.49
N ILE A 63 -12.01 -3.36 -1.22
CA ILE A 63 -10.94 -2.41 -0.92
C ILE A 63 -9.88 -2.46 -2.02
N ALA A 64 -9.11 -1.40 -2.15
CA ALA A 64 -7.91 -1.39 -2.98
C ALA A 64 -6.67 -1.44 -2.10
N VAL A 65 -5.61 -2.09 -2.56
CA VAL A 65 -4.35 -2.19 -1.83
C VAL A 65 -3.19 -1.83 -2.74
N ASP A 66 -2.37 -0.90 -2.29
CA ASP A 66 -1.10 -0.55 -2.92
C ASP A 66 0.03 -1.16 -2.09
N VAL A 67 0.79 -2.04 -2.71
CA VAL A 67 1.83 -2.83 -2.04
C VAL A 67 3.17 -2.11 -2.15
N LYS A 68 3.91 -2.06 -1.05
CA LYS A 68 5.21 -1.41 -0.99
C LYS A 68 6.26 -2.30 -0.33
N ALA A 69 7.46 -2.29 -0.91
CA ALA A 69 8.66 -2.77 -0.25
C ALA A 69 9.35 -1.55 0.39
N LYS A 70 9.10 -1.29 1.66
CA LYS A 70 9.60 -0.10 2.36
C LYS A 70 10.30 -0.49 3.65
N ARG A 71 11.52 0.02 3.82
CA ARG A 71 12.25 -0.04 5.09
C ARG A 71 11.67 0.97 6.06
N ILE A 72 11.82 0.68 7.33
CA ILE A 72 11.44 1.58 8.41
C ILE A 72 12.64 2.45 8.76
N TYR A 73 12.41 3.75 8.90
CA TYR A 73 13.42 4.73 9.31
C TYR A 73 12.83 5.56 10.45
N ASP A 74 13.53 5.60 11.59
CA ASP A 74 13.11 6.40 12.76
C ASP A 74 11.63 6.19 13.14
N GLU A 75 11.20 4.93 13.21
CA GLU A 75 9.81 4.54 13.51
C GLU A 75 8.78 5.11 12.53
N ALA A 76 9.17 5.34 11.28
CA ALA A 76 8.30 5.82 10.22
C ALA A 76 8.51 5.08 8.90
N ILE A 77 7.46 5.07 8.09
CA ILE A 77 7.47 4.60 6.71
C ILE A 77 7.37 5.82 5.81
N ILE A 78 8.26 5.93 4.83
CA ILE A 78 8.30 7.09 3.94
C ILE A 78 7.46 6.82 2.70
N ILE A 79 6.40 7.58 2.52
CA ILE A 79 5.51 7.52 1.35
C ILE A 79 5.70 8.78 0.51
N ASP A 80 5.77 8.61 -0.79
CA ASP A 80 5.82 9.73 -1.74
C ASP A 80 4.50 10.53 -1.67
N ALA A 81 4.59 11.85 -1.52
CA ALA A 81 3.41 12.70 -1.36
C ALA A 81 2.55 12.75 -2.64
N TYR A 82 3.18 12.62 -3.81
CA TYR A 82 2.47 12.53 -5.08
C TYR A 82 1.68 11.22 -5.20
N GLU A 83 2.27 10.11 -4.79
CA GLU A 83 1.58 8.80 -4.73
C GLU A 83 0.35 8.87 -3.82
N HIS A 84 0.53 9.39 -2.61
CA HIS A 84 -0.59 9.61 -1.67
C HIS A 84 -1.74 10.39 -2.32
N ARG A 85 -1.43 11.53 -2.93
CA ARG A 85 -2.43 12.39 -3.59
C ARG A 85 -3.15 11.69 -4.73
N THR A 86 -2.41 11.03 -5.63
CA THR A 86 -2.99 10.36 -6.80
C THR A 86 -3.81 9.13 -6.42
N LEU A 87 -3.47 8.46 -5.33
CA LEU A 87 -4.31 7.39 -4.75
C LEU A 87 -5.55 7.95 -4.05
N LEU A 88 -5.49 9.14 -3.42
CA LEU A 88 -6.69 9.82 -2.90
C LEU A 88 -7.65 10.17 -4.03
N ASN A 89 -7.14 10.62 -5.17
CA ASN A 89 -7.96 10.86 -6.34
C ASN A 89 -8.63 9.57 -6.83
N PHE A 90 -7.91 8.45 -6.85
CA PHE A 90 -8.50 7.15 -7.14
C PHE A 90 -9.65 6.82 -6.17
N GLU A 91 -9.47 7.02 -4.87
CA GLU A 91 -10.53 6.80 -3.87
C GLU A 91 -11.79 7.63 -4.19
N THR A 92 -11.59 8.89 -4.56
CA THR A 92 -12.69 9.80 -4.89
C THR A 92 -13.43 9.39 -6.15
N PHE A 93 -12.69 9.03 -7.21
CA PHE A 93 -13.30 8.68 -8.50
C PHE A 93 -14.01 7.31 -8.49
N PHE A 94 -13.45 6.35 -7.77
CA PHE A 94 -13.98 4.98 -7.77
C PHE A 94 -14.77 4.62 -6.51
N ASN A 95 -14.76 5.50 -5.51
CA ASN A 95 -15.41 5.26 -4.22
C ASN A 95 -14.94 3.94 -3.57
N ILE A 96 -13.65 3.67 -3.65
CA ILE A 96 -12.99 2.49 -3.08
C ILE A 96 -11.86 2.96 -2.18
N SER A 97 -11.87 2.56 -0.91
CA SER A 97 -10.79 2.89 0.02
C SER A 97 -9.48 2.22 -0.38
N VAL A 98 -8.39 2.97 -0.36
CA VAL A 98 -7.04 2.46 -0.63
C VAL A 98 -6.28 2.24 0.67
N TRP A 99 -5.70 1.07 0.79
CA TRP A 99 -4.79 0.68 1.86
C TRP A 99 -3.38 0.54 1.32
N PHE A 100 -2.40 0.88 2.13
CA PHE A 100 -1.02 0.48 1.92
C PHE A 100 -0.74 -0.83 2.66
N ALA A 101 -0.08 -1.75 1.97
CA ALA A 101 0.51 -2.95 2.56
C ALA A 101 2.03 -2.85 2.38
N CYS A 102 2.73 -2.48 3.44
CA CYS A 102 4.18 -2.26 3.41
C CYS A 102 4.92 -3.45 4.00
N PHE A 103 5.75 -4.08 3.16
CA PHE A 103 6.59 -5.22 3.52
C PHE A 103 8.04 -4.75 3.62
N PRO A 104 8.63 -4.68 4.82
CA PRO A 104 10.06 -4.37 4.93
C PRO A 104 10.89 -5.48 4.27
N PRO A 105 11.84 -5.14 3.35
CA PRO A 105 12.60 -6.16 2.63
C PRO A 105 13.52 -7.01 3.50
N ASP A 106 13.88 -6.51 4.66
CA ASP A 106 14.78 -7.12 5.64
C ASP A 106 14.05 -7.83 6.81
N GLU A 107 12.71 -7.84 6.78
CA GLU A 107 11.90 -8.50 7.80
C GLU A 107 10.97 -9.54 7.17
N GLU A 108 11.10 -10.77 7.63
CA GLU A 108 10.22 -11.86 7.19
C GLU A 108 8.87 -11.79 7.92
N HIS A 109 7.82 -12.16 7.22
CA HIS A 109 6.46 -12.29 7.75
C HIS A 109 5.81 -11.02 8.31
N VAL A 110 6.47 -9.87 8.18
CA VAL A 110 6.00 -8.58 8.69
C VAL A 110 5.35 -7.78 7.58
N CYS A 111 4.18 -7.22 7.87
CA CYS A 111 3.48 -6.25 7.03
C CYS A 111 2.90 -5.14 7.89
N HIS A 112 3.05 -3.90 7.44
CA HIS A 112 2.40 -2.74 8.04
C HIS A 112 1.23 -2.32 7.15
N LEU A 113 0.01 -2.37 7.70
CA LEU A 113 -1.24 -1.99 7.02
C LEU A 113 -1.72 -0.63 7.51
N PHE A 114 -2.02 0.29 6.62
CA PHE A 114 -2.63 1.58 6.96
C PHE A 114 -3.44 2.16 5.81
N LEU A 115 -4.46 2.93 6.15
CA LEU A 115 -5.31 3.62 5.19
C LEU A 115 -4.56 4.78 4.54
N ASN A 116 -4.63 4.89 3.22
CA ASN A 116 -4.08 6.04 2.49
C ASN A 116 -4.71 7.34 3.01
N ARG A 117 -5.99 7.35 3.29
CA ARG A 117 -6.71 8.52 3.82
C ARG A 117 -6.19 8.97 5.18
N SER A 118 -5.63 8.08 6.00
CA SER A 118 -5.07 8.44 7.31
C SER A 118 -3.82 9.32 7.22
N LEU A 119 -3.21 9.43 6.03
CA LEU A 119 -2.07 10.30 5.78
C LEU A 119 -2.48 11.76 5.55
N THR A 120 -3.76 12.02 5.31
CA THR A 120 -4.28 13.39 5.10
C THR A 120 -4.06 14.23 6.35
N GLY A 121 -3.45 15.40 6.18
CA GLY A 121 -3.13 16.31 7.27
C GLY A 121 -1.79 16.06 7.94
N LEU A 122 -1.07 14.98 7.60
CA LEU A 122 0.32 14.82 8.04
C LEU A 122 1.23 15.82 7.34
N GLU A 123 2.29 16.21 8.02
CA GLU A 123 3.27 17.14 7.49
C GLU A 123 3.98 16.55 6.26
N ILE A 124 4.11 17.38 5.21
CA ILE A 124 4.89 17.03 4.03
C ILE A 124 6.33 17.45 4.26
N THR A 125 7.23 16.47 4.23
CA THR A 125 8.68 16.64 4.34
C THR A 125 9.35 16.42 3.00
N LYS A 126 10.67 16.24 3.00
CA LYS A 126 11.41 15.85 1.81
C LYS A 126 12.18 14.58 2.06
N ALA A 127 12.07 13.64 1.14
CA ALA A 127 12.91 12.44 1.09
C ALA A 127 13.55 12.35 -0.30
N LYS A 128 14.87 12.28 -0.36
CA LYS A 128 15.64 12.23 -1.62
C LYS A 128 15.28 13.37 -2.58
N GLY A 129 15.06 14.58 -2.04
CA GLY A 129 14.71 15.77 -2.83
C GLY A 129 13.28 15.83 -3.33
N ARG A 130 12.41 14.89 -2.94
CA ARG A 130 10.99 14.85 -3.32
C ARG A 130 10.09 15.07 -2.11
N PRO A 131 8.91 15.68 -2.30
CA PRO A 131 7.91 15.76 -1.25
C PRO A 131 7.51 14.36 -0.77
N ALA A 132 7.51 14.14 0.53
CA ALA A 132 7.24 12.86 1.15
C ALA A 132 6.49 13.02 2.47
N ILE A 133 5.85 11.96 2.90
CA ILE A 133 5.16 11.87 4.19
C ILE A 133 5.86 10.79 5.01
N ALA A 134 6.35 11.16 6.19
CA ALA A 134 6.83 10.20 7.17
C ALA A 134 5.65 9.68 7.98
N VAL A 135 5.18 8.49 7.66
CA VAL A 135 4.03 7.86 8.31
C VAL A 135 4.50 7.21 9.62
N PRO A 136 4.08 7.73 10.80
CA PRO A 136 4.47 7.11 12.05
C PRO A 136 3.93 5.69 12.16
N LEU A 137 4.73 4.74 12.66
CA LEU A 137 4.31 3.34 12.81
C LEU A 137 3.04 3.18 13.68
N LYS A 138 2.78 4.12 14.58
CA LYS A 138 1.54 4.11 15.38
C LYS A 138 0.26 4.24 14.55
N LEU A 139 0.34 4.75 13.32
CA LEU A 139 -0.79 4.81 12.38
C LEU A 139 -0.96 3.52 11.58
N ALA A 140 0.03 2.64 11.61
CA ALA A 140 0.01 1.37 10.90
C ALA A 140 -0.35 0.23 11.84
N ARG A 141 -1.11 -0.73 11.30
CA ARG A 141 -1.33 -2.02 11.96
C ARG A 141 -0.17 -2.94 11.60
N LEU A 142 0.55 -3.40 12.61
CA LEU A 142 1.53 -4.46 12.43
C LEU A 142 0.80 -5.79 12.25
N ALA A 143 1.06 -6.47 11.15
CA ALA A 143 0.46 -7.74 10.80
C ALA A 143 1.50 -8.80 10.48
N ASP A 144 1.13 -10.05 10.69
CA ASP A 144 1.90 -11.23 10.33
C ASP A 144 1.21 -11.91 9.13
N GLU A 145 1.87 -11.97 7.98
CA GLU A 145 1.31 -12.55 6.75
C GLU A 145 1.01 -14.05 6.82
N ARG A 146 1.45 -14.71 7.89
CA ARG A 146 1.09 -16.11 8.17
C ARG A 146 -0.28 -16.26 8.83
N ARG A 147 -0.86 -15.15 9.31
CA ARG A 147 -2.15 -15.09 9.98
C ARG A 147 -3.26 -14.59 9.06
N ASP A 148 -4.48 -14.59 9.55
CA ASP A 148 -5.64 -14.16 8.77
C ASP A 148 -5.58 -12.68 8.41
N PHE A 149 -5.69 -12.38 7.11
CA PHE A 149 -5.66 -11.00 6.59
C PHE A 149 -6.85 -10.18 7.10
N MET A 150 -8.04 -10.76 7.15
CA MET A 150 -9.23 -10.03 7.63
C MET A 150 -9.10 -9.64 9.10
N ALA A 151 -8.56 -10.50 9.94
CA ALA A 151 -8.31 -10.18 11.34
C ALA A 151 -7.31 -9.01 11.47
N ALA A 152 -6.27 -8.98 10.65
CA ALA A 152 -5.31 -7.88 10.61
C ALA A 152 -5.97 -6.58 10.15
N LEU A 153 -6.77 -6.62 9.08
CA LEU A 153 -7.46 -5.47 8.53
C LEU A 153 -8.49 -4.88 9.51
N LEU A 154 -9.34 -5.72 10.08
CA LEU A 154 -10.37 -5.30 11.05
C LEU A 154 -9.75 -4.77 12.34
N GLY A 155 -8.65 -5.34 12.80
CA GLY A 155 -7.90 -4.81 13.93
C GLY A 155 -7.36 -3.40 13.68
N ALA A 156 -7.00 -3.07 12.45
CA ALA A 156 -6.58 -1.72 12.07
C ALA A 156 -7.74 -0.71 12.12
N ILE A 157 -8.98 -1.16 11.93
CA ILE A 157 -10.19 -0.33 11.97
C ILE A 157 -10.68 -0.13 13.41
N SER A 158 -10.51 -1.13 14.27
CA SER A 158 -11.05 -1.14 15.65
C SER A 158 -10.34 -0.20 16.62
N LEU A 159 -9.22 0.39 16.25
CA LEU A 159 -8.40 1.22 17.14
C LEU A 159 -8.69 2.74 17.02
N LYS A 160 -9.84 3.11 16.49
CA LYS A 160 -10.27 4.50 16.36
C LYS A 160 -11.46 4.81 17.24
#